data_e0f6ceb8a1c3d7dbe296086dc503765c
#
_entry.id   e0f6ceb8a1c3d7dbe296086dc503765c
#
_cell.length_a   1.000
_cell.length_b   1.000
_cell.length_c   1.000
_cell.angle_alpha   90.00
_cell.angle_beta   90.00
_cell.angle_gamma   90.00
#
_symmetry.space_group_name_H-M   'P 1'
#
loop_
_entity.id
_entity.type
_entity.pdbx_description
1 polymer ?
#
loop_
_entity_poly.entity_id
_entity_poly.type
_entity_poly.pdbx_seq_one_letter_code
_entity_poly.pdbx_strand_id
1 'polypeptide(L)'
;VPCFAQTEPDAGGDPGGMRTTAVKDGNGYVINGYKRFITGADKADFAQVQAATDRSKGSRGGISTFLVDMDTPGIELVRQQETMMDDKPWEISFTDVRVPPENIIGEEGDGFKFGQAWITAGRMRHAARGIGIAERCMELAGKYTNERETFGKKLSERQAVQFMMVDSWMETKAMRLLLHNTAAKADAGVDIRYESYMCKIMGDELAFRVCDKTMQVHGGIGLTTDLPIEKMWRDSRSMVITE
;
A
#
# COMPACT_ATOMS: atom_id res chain seq x y z
N VAL A 1 9.10 4.64 15.68
CA VAL A 1 8.46 4.44 14.35
C VAL A 1 7.63 3.17 14.42
N PRO A 2 6.34 3.15 14.01
CA PRO A 2 5.51 1.95 14.02
C PRO A 2 5.69 1.11 12.75
N CYS A 3 5.45 -0.21 12.87
CA CYS A 3 5.07 -1.06 11.74
C CYS A 3 3.65 -1.63 11.94
N PHE A 4 3.01 -2.05 10.85
CA PHE A 4 1.66 -2.61 10.87
C PHE A 4 1.70 -4.09 10.53
N ALA A 5 1.37 -4.96 11.49
CA ALA A 5 1.51 -6.40 11.40
C ALA A 5 0.14 -7.09 11.33
N GLN A 6 -0.46 -7.10 10.13
CA GLN A 6 -1.75 -7.76 9.86
C GLN A 6 -1.58 -9.04 9.05
N THR A 7 -0.97 -8.92 7.87
CA THR A 7 -0.91 -9.99 6.86
C THR A 7 -0.16 -11.22 7.35
N GLU A 8 -0.65 -12.39 6.99
CA GLU A 8 -0.07 -13.70 7.30
C GLU A 8 0.11 -14.52 6.00
N PRO A 9 0.89 -15.63 6.03
CA PRO A 9 1.01 -16.50 4.86
C PRO A 9 -0.33 -16.99 4.30
N ASP A 10 -1.30 -17.25 5.17
CA ASP A 10 -2.61 -17.79 4.82
C ASP A 10 -3.77 -16.77 4.96
N ALA A 11 -3.49 -15.54 5.36
CA ALA A 11 -4.49 -14.49 5.56
C ALA A 11 -4.00 -13.15 4.98
N GLY A 12 -4.33 -12.89 3.72
CA GLY A 12 -4.08 -11.62 3.02
C GLY A 12 -5.36 -10.80 2.90
N GLY A 13 -6.01 -10.87 1.75
CA GLY A 13 -7.28 -10.17 1.49
C GLY A 13 -8.47 -10.62 2.35
N ASP A 14 -8.38 -11.78 2.99
CA ASP A 14 -9.33 -12.25 4.00
C ASP A 14 -8.67 -12.30 5.39
N PRO A 15 -8.77 -11.23 6.19
CA PRO A 15 -8.23 -11.21 7.54
C PRO A 15 -8.98 -12.12 8.53
N GLY A 16 -10.18 -12.58 8.18
CA GLY A 16 -10.94 -13.53 8.98
C GLY A 16 -10.26 -14.89 9.13
N GLY A 17 -9.36 -15.24 8.18
CA GLY A 17 -8.54 -16.43 8.23
C GLY A 17 -7.27 -16.33 9.09
N MET A 18 -7.10 -15.24 9.82
CA MET A 18 -5.92 -14.96 10.67
C MET A 18 -5.65 -16.11 11.66
N ARG A 19 -4.38 -16.54 11.71
CA ARG A 19 -3.92 -17.63 12.60
C ARG A 19 -3.19 -17.13 13.84
N THR A 20 -2.59 -15.93 13.78
CA THR A 20 -2.03 -15.30 14.97
C THR A 20 -3.12 -15.13 16.02
N THR A 21 -2.85 -15.58 17.23
CA THR A 21 -3.80 -15.53 18.34
C THR A 21 -3.27 -14.65 19.46
N ALA A 22 -4.19 -14.04 20.20
CA ALA A 22 -3.91 -13.39 21.48
C ALA A 22 -4.85 -14.00 22.53
N VAL A 23 -4.27 -14.81 23.43
CA VAL A 23 -5.02 -15.53 24.46
C VAL A 23 -4.82 -14.82 25.81
N LYS A 24 -5.90 -14.60 26.56
CA LYS A 24 -5.81 -14.04 27.90
C LYS A 24 -4.98 -14.95 28.82
N ASP A 25 -4.03 -14.35 29.53
CA ASP A 25 -3.22 -15.02 30.54
C ASP A 25 -3.07 -14.08 31.74
N GLY A 26 -3.74 -14.42 32.86
CA GLY A 26 -3.85 -13.54 34.03
C GLY A 26 -4.53 -12.22 33.67
N ASN A 27 -3.82 -11.11 33.86
CA ASN A 27 -4.31 -9.77 33.57
C ASN A 27 -3.87 -9.24 32.19
N GLY A 28 -3.23 -10.07 31.34
CA GLY A 28 -2.74 -9.65 30.02
C GLY A 28 -3.10 -10.63 28.92
N TYR A 29 -2.29 -10.58 27.86
CA TYR A 29 -2.43 -11.48 26.71
C TYR A 29 -1.09 -12.12 26.35
N VAL A 30 -1.16 -13.31 25.77
CA VAL A 30 -0.02 -13.99 25.15
C VAL A 30 -0.31 -14.10 23.66
N ILE A 31 0.58 -13.52 22.84
CA ILE A 31 0.48 -13.51 21.39
C ILE A 31 1.38 -14.60 20.83
N ASN A 32 0.79 -15.45 19.96
CA ASN A 32 1.48 -16.47 19.20
C ASN A 32 1.06 -16.40 17.73
N GLY A 33 2.04 -16.43 16.81
CA GLY A 33 1.73 -16.39 15.40
C GLY A 33 2.86 -15.99 14.49
N TYR A 34 2.51 -15.68 13.23
CA TYR A 34 3.47 -15.35 12.20
C TYR A 34 2.91 -14.30 11.24
N LYS A 35 3.66 -13.23 11.03
CA LYS A 35 3.27 -12.14 10.14
C LYS A 35 4.20 -12.04 8.94
N ARG A 36 3.64 -11.60 7.80
CA ARG A 36 4.35 -11.55 6.53
C ARG A 36 4.13 -10.20 5.84
N PHE A 37 5.11 -9.78 5.05
CA PHE A 37 5.10 -8.51 4.32
C PHE A 37 5.05 -7.28 5.23
N ILE A 38 5.74 -7.32 6.37
CA ILE A 38 5.73 -6.22 7.33
C ILE A 38 6.84 -5.23 6.98
N THR A 39 6.45 -4.13 6.34
CA THR A 39 7.37 -3.08 5.91
C THR A 39 7.92 -2.32 7.10
N GLY A 40 9.26 -2.12 7.12
CA GLY A 40 9.96 -1.32 8.12
C GLY A 40 10.06 -1.96 9.51
N ALA A 41 9.81 -3.26 9.65
CA ALA A 41 9.87 -3.95 10.94
C ALA A 41 11.26 -3.90 11.59
N ASP A 42 12.33 -3.85 10.80
CA ASP A 42 13.72 -3.70 11.25
C ASP A 42 14.06 -2.33 11.85
N LYS A 43 13.20 -1.35 11.64
CA LYS A 43 13.36 0.04 12.11
C LYS A 43 12.25 0.49 13.03
N ALA A 44 11.29 -0.41 13.29
CA ALA A 44 10.14 -0.09 14.13
C ALA A 44 10.51 -0.18 15.62
N ASP A 45 10.08 0.80 16.39
CA ASP A 45 10.16 0.77 17.85
C ASP A 45 9.04 -0.14 18.40
N PHE A 46 7.88 -0.13 17.74
CA PHE A 46 6.72 -0.96 18.11
C PHE A 46 5.91 -1.39 16.88
N ALA A 47 5.21 -2.51 17.03
CA ALA A 47 4.27 -3.03 16.04
C ALA A 47 2.82 -2.85 16.48
N GLN A 48 1.96 -2.49 15.52
CA GLN A 48 0.52 -2.64 15.65
C GLN A 48 0.17 -4.06 15.19
N VAL A 49 0.05 -5.00 16.14
CA VAL A 49 -0.18 -6.41 15.84
C VAL A 49 -1.67 -6.71 15.88
N GLN A 50 -2.20 -7.18 14.74
CA GLN A 50 -3.54 -7.76 14.72
C GLN A 50 -3.49 -9.25 15.05
N ALA A 51 -4.29 -9.68 16.02
CA ALA A 51 -4.37 -11.06 16.46
C ALA A 51 -5.82 -11.46 16.75
N ALA A 52 -6.13 -12.73 16.52
CA ALA A 52 -7.45 -13.27 16.82
C ALA A 52 -7.57 -13.49 18.34
N THR A 53 -8.50 -12.79 18.96
CA THR A 53 -8.93 -13.01 20.35
C THR A 53 -10.13 -13.95 20.44
N ASP A 54 -10.96 -14.00 19.37
CA ASP A 54 -12.06 -14.96 19.24
C ASP A 54 -12.21 -15.40 17.76
N ARG A 55 -11.61 -16.53 17.41
CA ARG A 55 -11.61 -17.05 16.03
C ARG A 55 -13.02 -17.39 15.53
N SER A 56 -13.97 -17.65 16.41
CA SER A 56 -15.34 -18.00 16.01
C SER A 56 -16.09 -16.83 15.37
N LYS A 57 -15.68 -15.59 15.68
CA LYS A 57 -16.28 -14.36 15.16
C LYS A 57 -15.62 -13.85 13.88
N GLY A 58 -14.48 -14.44 13.46
CA GLY A 58 -13.72 -14.00 12.28
C GLY A 58 -13.37 -12.51 12.36
N SER A 59 -13.42 -11.80 11.23
CA SER A 59 -13.13 -10.35 11.18
C SER A 59 -14.20 -9.48 11.88
N ARG A 60 -15.38 -10.00 12.15
CA ARG A 60 -16.48 -9.25 12.77
C ARG A 60 -16.50 -9.41 14.30
N GLY A 61 -15.52 -8.85 14.97
CA GLY A 61 -15.40 -8.88 16.44
C GLY A 61 -14.48 -9.97 16.97
N GLY A 62 -13.75 -10.68 16.12
CA GLY A 62 -12.80 -11.73 16.54
C GLY A 62 -11.35 -11.30 16.51
N ILE A 63 -11.04 -10.12 15.97
CA ILE A 63 -9.68 -9.59 15.84
C ILE A 63 -9.50 -8.39 16.75
N SER A 64 -8.40 -8.36 17.50
CA SER A 64 -7.97 -7.24 18.32
C SER A 64 -6.64 -6.69 17.81
N THR A 65 -6.35 -5.43 18.09
CA THR A 65 -5.07 -4.80 17.74
C THR A 65 -4.31 -4.50 19.03
N PHE A 66 -3.04 -4.87 19.06
CA PHE A 66 -2.14 -4.67 20.19
C PHE A 66 -0.96 -3.78 19.80
N LEU A 67 -0.55 -2.88 20.68
CA LEU A 67 0.75 -2.21 20.60
C LEU A 67 1.79 -3.10 21.27
N VAL A 68 2.78 -3.52 20.49
CA VAL A 68 3.82 -4.44 20.99
C VAL A 68 5.18 -3.85 20.68
N ASP A 69 5.97 -3.57 21.71
CA ASP A 69 7.34 -3.09 21.53
C ASP A 69 8.19 -4.16 20.86
N MET A 70 8.99 -3.76 19.86
CA MET A 70 9.73 -4.72 19.02
C MET A 70 10.87 -5.43 19.75
N ASP A 71 11.28 -4.96 20.94
CA ASP A 71 12.24 -5.59 21.82
C ASP A 71 11.60 -6.57 22.84
N THR A 72 10.27 -6.75 22.77
CA THR A 72 9.56 -7.70 23.64
C THR A 72 10.08 -9.12 23.39
N PRO A 73 10.43 -9.87 24.48
CA PRO A 73 10.88 -11.26 24.32
C PRO A 73 9.87 -12.13 23.57
N GLY A 74 10.37 -12.95 22.64
CA GLY A 74 9.57 -13.83 21.81
C GLY A 74 9.25 -13.27 20.41
N ILE A 75 9.68 -12.05 20.09
CA ILE A 75 9.62 -11.48 18.75
C ILE A 75 10.90 -11.81 17.99
N GLU A 76 10.78 -12.31 16.79
CA GLU A 76 11.91 -12.59 15.90
C GLU A 76 11.63 -12.07 14.48
N LEU A 77 12.57 -11.30 13.93
CA LEU A 77 12.62 -10.94 12.51
C LEU A 77 13.20 -12.12 11.74
N VAL A 78 12.34 -12.96 11.17
CA VAL A 78 12.74 -14.27 10.61
C VAL A 78 13.45 -14.12 9.26
N ARG A 79 12.87 -13.33 8.38
CA ARG A 79 13.41 -13.17 7.03
C ARG A 79 12.96 -11.86 6.40
N GLN A 80 13.90 -11.18 5.77
CA GLN A 80 13.60 -10.08 4.85
C GLN A 80 13.28 -10.62 3.46
N GLN A 81 12.20 -10.14 2.86
CA GLN A 81 11.77 -10.60 1.55
C GLN A 81 12.29 -9.67 0.45
N GLU A 82 12.92 -10.24 -0.55
CA GLU A 82 13.24 -9.50 -1.77
C GLU A 82 11.98 -9.29 -2.60
N THR A 83 11.75 -8.08 -3.08
CA THR A 83 10.63 -7.72 -3.94
C THR A 83 11.11 -7.10 -5.24
N MET A 84 10.21 -6.91 -6.20
CA MET A 84 10.53 -6.19 -7.43
C MET A 84 10.72 -4.68 -7.22
N MET A 85 10.41 -4.18 -6.04
CA MET A 85 10.66 -2.82 -5.58
C MET A 85 11.92 -2.81 -4.72
N ASP A 86 12.39 -1.63 -4.33
CA ASP A 86 13.46 -1.51 -3.34
C ASP A 86 12.96 -1.66 -1.89
N ASP A 87 11.67 -1.89 -1.73
CA ASP A 87 11.03 -2.23 -0.48
C ASP A 87 11.31 -3.69 -0.12
N LYS A 88 11.77 -3.93 1.11
CA LYS A 88 12.14 -5.24 1.62
C LYS A 88 11.39 -5.52 2.92
N PRO A 89 10.11 -5.94 2.83
CA PRO A 89 9.32 -6.24 4.00
C PRO A 89 9.81 -7.50 4.72
N TRP A 90 9.47 -7.60 6.00
CA TRP A 90 9.89 -8.68 6.88
C TRP A 90 8.79 -9.71 7.13
N GLU A 91 9.23 -10.91 7.43
CA GLU A 91 8.46 -11.93 8.14
C GLU A 91 8.83 -11.87 9.61
N ILE A 92 7.81 -11.89 10.48
CA ILE A 92 7.96 -11.77 11.94
C ILE A 92 7.28 -12.95 12.62
N SER A 93 7.97 -13.65 13.51
CA SER A 93 7.36 -14.64 14.40
C SER A 93 7.11 -14.04 15.78
N PHE A 94 6.05 -14.51 16.41
CA PHE A 94 5.65 -14.20 17.77
C PHE A 94 5.50 -15.53 18.53
N THR A 95 6.34 -15.73 19.54
CA THR A 95 6.33 -16.96 20.38
C THR A 95 6.21 -16.55 21.83
N ASP A 96 5.05 -16.83 22.42
CA ASP A 96 4.70 -16.53 23.81
C ASP A 96 4.95 -15.05 24.20
N VAL A 97 4.69 -14.14 23.24
CA VAL A 97 4.88 -12.69 23.45
C VAL A 97 3.82 -12.18 24.41
N ARG A 98 4.26 -11.73 25.58
CA ARG A 98 3.40 -11.24 26.64
C ARG A 98 3.18 -9.74 26.52
N VAL A 99 1.91 -9.34 26.49
CA VAL A 99 1.52 -7.93 26.45
C VAL A 99 0.53 -7.61 27.57
N PRO A 100 0.69 -6.45 28.22
CA PRO A 100 -0.24 -6.03 29.26
C PRO A 100 -1.60 -5.60 28.65
N PRO A 101 -2.67 -5.56 29.45
CA PRO A 101 -4.03 -5.30 28.92
C PRO A 101 -4.19 -3.89 28.36
N GLU A 102 -3.43 -2.92 28.86
CA GLU A 102 -3.43 -1.53 28.39
C GLU A 102 -2.86 -1.36 26.97
N ASN A 103 -2.17 -2.37 26.44
CA ASN A 103 -1.62 -2.34 25.09
C ASN A 103 -2.65 -2.69 24.01
N ILE A 104 -3.87 -3.08 24.37
CA ILE A 104 -4.94 -3.25 23.40
C ILE A 104 -5.43 -1.88 22.91
N ILE A 105 -5.60 -1.72 21.61
CA ILE A 105 -6.15 -0.50 21.02
C ILE A 105 -7.67 -0.62 20.96
N GLY A 106 -8.34 0.22 21.74
CA GLY A 106 -9.80 0.19 21.87
C GLY A 106 -10.28 -0.98 22.69
N GLU A 107 -11.36 -1.65 22.28
CA GLU A 107 -11.90 -2.81 22.95
C GLU A 107 -11.50 -4.11 22.26
N GLU A 108 -11.58 -5.22 23.01
CA GLU A 108 -11.38 -6.55 22.44
C GLU A 108 -12.39 -6.81 21.31
N GLY A 109 -11.89 -7.20 20.16
CA GLY A 109 -12.70 -7.44 18.95
C GLY A 109 -12.79 -6.25 17.99
N ASP A 110 -12.38 -5.04 18.37
CA ASP A 110 -12.43 -3.85 17.53
C ASP A 110 -11.26 -3.72 16.53
N GLY A 111 -10.30 -4.64 16.56
CA GLY A 111 -9.05 -4.52 15.78
C GLY A 111 -9.27 -4.39 14.27
N PHE A 112 -10.21 -5.13 13.71
CA PHE A 112 -10.52 -5.00 12.29
C PHE A 112 -11.11 -3.62 11.93
N LYS A 113 -11.93 -3.05 12.80
CA LYS A 113 -12.50 -1.71 12.60
C LYS A 113 -11.42 -0.62 12.57
N PHE A 114 -10.44 -0.70 13.48
CA PHE A 114 -9.28 0.21 13.48
C PHE A 114 -8.42 0.02 12.22
N GLY A 115 -8.15 -1.23 11.84
CA GLY A 115 -7.43 -1.53 10.60
C GLY A 115 -8.13 -0.92 9.38
N GLN A 116 -9.46 -1.04 9.28
CA GLN A 116 -10.23 -0.48 8.17
C GLN A 116 -10.19 1.06 8.12
N ALA A 117 -10.22 1.74 9.26
CA ALA A 117 -10.10 3.19 9.30
C ALA A 117 -8.72 3.64 8.77
N TRP A 118 -7.65 2.98 9.17
CA TRP A 118 -6.29 3.24 8.70
C TRP A 118 -6.13 2.94 7.20
N ILE A 119 -6.65 1.80 6.73
CA ILE A 119 -6.65 1.41 5.32
C ILE A 119 -7.45 2.40 4.46
N THR A 120 -8.59 2.90 4.93
CA THR A 120 -9.39 3.91 4.19
C THR A 120 -8.56 5.17 3.92
N ALA A 121 -7.83 5.67 4.91
CA ALA A 121 -6.91 6.80 4.72
C ALA A 121 -5.72 6.41 3.80
N GLY A 122 -5.22 5.18 3.91
CA GLY A 122 -4.19 4.61 3.05
C GLY A 122 -4.59 4.64 1.57
N ARG A 123 -5.80 4.23 1.24
CA ARG A 123 -6.32 4.22 -0.14
C ARG A 123 -6.33 5.60 -0.80
N MET A 124 -6.63 6.65 -0.04
CA MET A 124 -6.53 8.02 -0.55
C MET A 124 -5.08 8.44 -0.79
N ARG A 125 -4.14 8.03 0.09
CA ARG A 125 -2.70 8.27 -0.13
C ARG A 125 -2.18 7.53 -1.35
N HIS A 126 -2.66 6.31 -1.62
CA HIS A 126 -2.36 5.57 -2.84
C HIS A 126 -2.77 6.36 -4.08
N ALA A 127 -4.01 6.85 -4.12
CA ALA A 127 -4.49 7.68 -5.21
C ALA A 127 -3.65 8.96 -5.42
N ALA A 128 -3.29 9.65 -4.34
CA ALA A 128 -2.44 10.84 -4.40
C ALA A 128 -1.05 10.52 -4.98
N ARG A 129 -0.44 9.42 -4.52
CA ARG A 129 0.83 8.93 -5.04
C ARG A 129 0.73 8.54 -6.51
N GLY A 130 -0.35 7.85 -6.90
CA GLY A 130 -0.61 7.47 -8.28
C GLY A 130 -0.71 8.67 -9.23
N ILE A 131 -1.40 9.73 -8.82
CA ILE A 131 -1.46 10.99 -9.56
C ILE A 131 -0.07 11.62 -9.70
N GLY A 132 0.71 11.68 -8.63
CA GLY A 132 2.07 12.24 -8.65
C GLY A 132 3.01 11.47 -9.58
N ILE A 133 2.95 10.14 -9.58
CA ILE A 133 3.70 9.29 -10.51
C ILE A 133 3.27 9.56 -11.96
N ALA A 134 1.96 9.61 -12.25
CA ALA A 134 1.44 9.86 -13.57
C ALA A 134 1.88 11.25 -14.09
N GLU A 135 1.83 12.30 -13.28
CA GLU A 135 2.29 13.64 -13.65
C GLU A 135 3.79 13.65 -13.95
N ARG A 136 4.60 13.01 -13.10
CA ARG A 136 6.04 12.93 -13.35
C ARG A 136 6.37 12.17 -14.63
N CYS A 137 5.67 11.09 -14.90
CA CYS A 137 5.80 10.34 -16.15
C CYS A 137 5.47 11.19 -17.37
N MET A 138 4.37 11.95 -17.33
CA MET A 138 3.99 12.85 -18.42
C MET A 138 5.00 13.98 -18.66
N GLU A 139 5.60 14.53 -17.60
CA GLU A 139 6.68 15.52 -17.74
C GLU A 139 7.89 14.91 -18.49
N LEU A 140 8.32 13.71 -18.08
CA LEU A 140 9.44 13.02 -18.72
C LEU A 140 9.14 12.69 -20.19
N ALA A 141 7.97 12.13 -20.44
CA ALA A 141 7.54 11.80 -21.79
C ALA A 141 7.41 13.05 -22.68
N GLY A 142 6.82 14.13 -22.16
CA GLY A 142 6.69 15.41 -22.87
C GLY A 142 8.03 15.99 -23.26
N LYS A 143 9.01 15.98 -22.35
CA LYS A 143 10.38 16.42 -22.67
C LYS A 143 11.01 15.55 -23.74
N TYR A 144 11.04 14.25 -23.52
CA TYR A 144 11.69 13.31 -24.45
C TYR A 144 11.10 13.34 -25.84
N THR A 145 9.77 13.37 -25.99
CA THR A 145 9.09 13.37 -27.29
C THR A 145 9.33 14.63 -28.11
N ASN A 146 9.60 15.76 -27.47
CA ASN A 146 9.96 17.03 -28.12
C ASN A 146 11.44 17.11 -28.52
N GLU A 147 12.28 16.26 -27.96
CA GLU A 147 13.73 16.22 -28.27
C GLU A 147 14.07 15.09 -29.25
N ARG A 148 13.45 13.91 -29.09
CA ARG A 148 13.78 12.72 -29.89
C ARG A 148 13.18 12.77 -31.28
N GLU A 149 14.04 12.62 -32.28
CA GLU A 149 13.65 12.50 -33.70
C GLU A 149 13.81 11.07 -34.22
N THR A 150 12.86 10.63 -35.04
CA THR A 150 12.88 9.36 -35.78
C THR A 150 12.25 9.54 -37.12
N PHE A 151 12.85 8.99 -38.17
CA PHE A 151 12.34 9.12 -39.55
C PHE A 151 12.04 10.59 -39.92
N GLY A 152 12.94 11.51 -39.55
CA GLY A 152 12.89 12.93 -39.94
C GLY A 152 11.81 13.76 -39.22
N LYS A 153 11.20 13.25 -38.12
CA LYS A 153 10.18 13.96 -37.35
C LYS A 153 10.36 13.71 -35.86
N LYS A 154 9.99 14.67 -35.02
CA LYS A 154 9.93 14.51 -33.55
C LYS A 154 8.87 13.46 -33.20
N LEU A 155 9.10 12.76 -32.08
CA LEU A 155 8.10 11.82 -31.56
C LEU A 155 6.79 12.54 -31.21
N SER A 156 6.84 13.77 -30.72
CA SER A 156 5.65 14.59 -30.43
C SER A 156 4.77 14.90 -31.64
N GLU A 157 5.28 14.74 -32.87
CA GLU A 157 4.50 14.89 -34.11
C GLU A 157 3.79 13.58 -34.53
N ARG A 158 4.02 12.49 -33.80
CA ARG A 158 3.38 11.19 -34.07
C ARG A 158 2.03 11.11 -33.38
N GLN A 159 0.95 10.93 -34.12
CA GLN A 159 -0.41 10.91 -33.58
C GLN A 159 -0.60 9.82 -32.51
N ALA A 160 0.03 8.64 -32.66
CA ALA A 160 -0.03 7.61 -31.62
C ALA A 160 0.55 8.07 -30.27
N VAL A 161 1.67 8.84 -30.30
CA VAL A 161 2.27 9.42 -29.10
C VAL A 161 1.37 10.50 -28.51
N GLN A 162 0.80 11.35 -29.37
CA GLN A 162 -0.14 12.40 -28.95
C GLN A 162 -1.34 11.82 -28.21
N PHE A 163 -1.95 10.75 -28.73
CA PHE A 163 -3.06 10.07 -28.06
C PHE A 163 -2.66 9.49 -26.71
N MET A 164 -1.49 8.84 -26.60
CA MET A 164 -1.00 8.33 -25.32
C MET A 164 -0.89 9.45 -24.28
N MET A 165 -0.40 10.62 -24.66
CA MET A 165 -0.24 11.78 -23.77
C MET A 165 -1.57 12.40 -23.38
N VAL A 166 -2.47 12.59 -24.34
CA VAL A 166 -3.79 13.21 -24.08
C VAL A 166 -4.64 12.33 -23.18
N ASP A 167 -4.71 11.02 -23.45
CA ASP A 167 -5.43 10.07 -22.62
C ASP A 167 -4.90 10.07 -21.19
N SER A 168 -3.57 10.01 -21.02
CA SER A 168 -2.91 10.04 -19.72
C SER A 168 -3.24 11.34 -18.95
N TRP A 169 -3.25 12.47 -19.66
CA TRP A 169 -3.57 13.77 -19.06
C TRP A 169 -5.04 13.84 -18.61
N MET A 170 -5.97 13.39 -19.46
CA MET A 170 -7.41 13.40 -19.14
C MET A 170 -7.71 12.49 -17.95
N GLU A 171 -7.18 11.26 -17.95
CA GLU A 171 -7.35 10.32 -16.84
C GLU A 171 -6.78 10.87 -15.52
N THR A 172 -5.58 11.51 -15.58
CA THR A 172 -4.93 12.11 -14.40
C THR A 172 -5.77 13.27 -13.84
N LYS A 173 -6.34 14.11 -14.70
CA LYS A 173 -7.23 15.20 -14.29
C LYS A 173 -8.52 14.68 -13.65
N ALA A 174 -9.15 13.68 -14.26
CA ALA A 174 -10.35 13.05 -13.70
C ALA A 174 -10.08 12.42 -12.32
N MET A 175 -8.97 11.72 -12.20
CA MET A 175 -8.56 11.09 -10.94
C MET A 175 -8.30 12.12 -9.84
N ARG A 176 -7.67 13.23 -10.17
CA ARG A 176 -7.44 14.33 -9.23
C ARG A 176 -8.74 14.92 -8.72
N LEU A 177 -9.73 15.14 -9.59
CA LEU A 177 -11.05 15.63 -9.20
C LEU A 177 -11.78 14.64 -8.29
N LEU A 178 -11.71 13.35 -8.58
CA LEU A 178 -12.26 12.30 -7.71
C LEU A 178 -11.63 12.33 -6.32
N LEU A 179 -10.29 12.38 -6.24
CA LEU A 179 -9.57 12.43 -4.98
C LEU A 179 -9.93 13.67 -4.16
N HIS A 180 -9.94 14.86 -4.77
CA HIS A 180 -10.31 16.10 -4.07
C HIS A 180 -11.76 16.08 -3.57
N ASN A 181 -12.70 15.56 -4.40
CA ASN A 181 -14.09 15.40 -3.97
C ASN A 181 -14.21 14.42 -2.79
N THR A 182 -13.48 13.32 -2.83
CA THR A 182 -13.46 12.33 -1.74
C THR A 182 -12.89 12.94 -0.46
N ALA A 183 -11.79 13.70 -0.57
CA ALA A 183 -11.19 14.39 0.57
C ALA A 183 -12.16 15.40 1.21
N ALA A 184 -12.83 16.22 0.38
CA ALA A 184 -13.82 17.18 0.87
C ALA A 184 -15.01 16.51 1.59
N LYS A 185 -15.47 15.34 1.10
CA LYS A 185 -16.49 14.53 1.79
C LYS A 185 -15.99 14.01 3.13
N ALA A 186 -14.73 13.54 3.19
CA ALA A 186 -14.11 13.07 4.44
C ALA A 186 -14.03 14.21 5.47
N ASP A 187 -13.59 15.39 5.06
CA ASP A 187 -13.49 16.57 5.91
C ASP A 187 -14.88 17.00 6.44
N ALA A 188 -15.94 16.77 5.65
CA ALA A 188 -17.33 17.01 6.06
C ALA A 188 -17.92 15.88 6.93
N GLY A 189 -17.14 14.84 7.29
CA GLY A 189 -17.61 13.71 8.11
C GLY A 189 -18.52 12.73 7.38
N VAL A 190 -18.57 12.77 6.05
CA VAL A 190 -19.37 11.83 5.25
C VAL A 190 -18.64 10.48 5.15
N ASP A 191 -19.36 9.37 5.20
CA ASP A 191 -18.77 8.04 4.94
C ASP A 191 -18.27 7.97 3.49
N ILE A 192 -16.95 7.82 3.35
CA ILE A 192 -16.25 7.76 2.07
C ILE A 192 -15.80 6.35 1.69
N ARG A 193 -16.38 5.33 2.28
CA ARG A 193 -15.94 3.95 2.09
C ARG A 193 -15.84 3.57 0.62
N TYR A 194 -16.88 3.79 -0.15
CA TYR A 194 -16.92 3.45 -1.57
C TYR A 194 -16.00 4.33 -2.41
N GLU A 195 -15.99 5.63 -2.13
CA GLU A 195 -15.09 6.58 -2.82
C GLU A 195 -13.63 6.25 -2.56
N SER A 196 -13.28 5.79 -1.35
CA SER A 196 -11.90 5.36 -1.05
C SER A 196 -11.49 4.12 -1.88
N TYR A 197 -12.42 3.18 -2.11
CA TYR A 197 -12.18 2.04 -3.00
C TYR A 197 -11.95 2.50 -4.45
N MET A 198 -12.81 3.40 -4.94
CA MET A 198 -12.65 3.98 -6.27
C MET A 198 -11.32 4.71 -6.41
N CYS A 199 -10.96 5.53 -5.42
CA CYS A 199 -9.69 6.26 -5.39
C CYS A 199 -8.50 5.30 -5.49
N LYS A 200 -8.47 4.23 -4.69
CA LYS A 200 -7.39 3.24 -4.70
C LYS A 200 -7.27 2.55 -6.06
N ILE A 201 -8.34 1.96 -6.54
CA ILE A 201 -8.32 1.20 -7.79
C ILE A 201 -7.92 2.09 -8.97
N MET A 202 -8.62 3.20 -9.15
CA MET A 202 -8.39 4.08 -10.29
C MET A 202 -7.02 4.77 -10.23
N GLY A 203 -6.57 5.19 -9.04
CA GLY A 203 -5.30 5.87 -8.87
C GLY A 203 -4.09 4.96 -9.11
N ASP A 204 -4.12 3.73 -8.62
CA ASP A 204 -3.04 2.77 -8.79
C ASP A 204 -2.96 2.26 -10.23
N GLU A 205 -4.10 1.93 -10.84
CA GLU A 205 -4.15 1.55 -12.24
C GLU A 205 -3.74 2.68 -13.19
N LEU A 206 -4.10 3.93 -12.88
CA LEU A 206 -3.64 5.11 -13.62
C LEU A 206 -2.13 5.19 -13.60
N ALA A 207 -1.51 5.12 -12.40
CA ALA A 207 -0.06 5.18 -12.26
C ALA A 207 0.62 4.14 -13.15
N PHE A 208 0.16 2.89 -13.09
CA PHE A 208 0.73 1.80 -13.86
C PHE A 208 0.59 2.01 -15.37
N ARG A 209 -0.62 2.36 -15.86
CA ARG A 209 -0.86 2.61 -17.29
C ARG A 209 -0.04 3.77 -17.82
N VAL A 210 0.09 4.86 -17.06
CA VAL A 210 0.86 6.03 -17.50
C VAL A 210 2.36 5.76 -17.49
N CYS A 211 2.86 5.01 -16.49
CA CYS A 211 4.25 4.54 -16.49
C CYS A 211 4.55 3.66 -17.71
N ASP A 212 3.67 2.73 -18.01
CA ASP A 212 3.83 1.80 -19.14
C ASP A 212 3.87 2.55 -20.47
N LYS A 213 2.92 3.48 -20.70
CA LYS A 213 2.92 4.36 -21.87
C LYS A 213 4.20 5.22 -21.95
N THR A 214 4.67 5.73 -20.84
CA THR A 214 5.90 6.54 -20.76
C THR A 214 7.13 5.71 -21.10
N MET A 215 7.24 4.50 -20.57
CA MET A 215 8.30 3.54 -20.91
C MET A 215 8.28 3.22 -22.40
N GLN A 216 7.11 2.92 -22.96
CA GLN A 216 6.94 2.65 -24.38
C GLN A 216 7.43 3.82 -25.26
N VAL A 217 7.09 5.06 -24.89
CA VAL A 217 7.50 6.27 -25.65
C VAL A 217 9.01 6.48 -25.61
N HIS A 218 9.67 6.16 -24.50
CA HIS A 218 11.12 6.27 -24.36
C HIS A 218 11.88 5.14 -25.09
N GLY A 219 11.23 4.01 -25.38
CA GLY A 219 11.87 2.84 -25.99
C GLY A 219 12.95 2.26 -25.06
N GLY A 220 14.09 1.82 -25.62
CA GLY A 220 15.13 1.14 -24.86
C GLY A 220 15.67 1.90 -23.66
N ILE A 221 15.80 3.23 -23.75
CA ILE A 221 16.26 4.05 -22.61
C ILE A 221 15.28 4.03 -21.41
N GLY A 222 13.98 3.82 -21.69
CA GLY A 222 12.96 3.68 -20.65
C GLY A 222 13.09 2.42 -19.80
N LEU A 223 13.87 1.44 -20.25
CA LEU A 223 14.13 0.19 -19.55
C LEU A 223 15.40 0.24 -18.68
N THR A 224 16.19 1.32 -18.81
CA THR A 224 17.46 1.46 -18.09
C THR A 224 17.25 2.22 -16.77
N THR A 225 18.21 2.05 -15.86
CA THR A 225 18.25 2.80 -14.59
C THR A 225 18.74 4.25 -14.74
N ASP A 226 19.07 4.69 -15.96
CA ASP A 226 19.46 6.08 -16.24
C ASP A 226 18.31 7.06 -16.06
N LEU A 227 17.08 6.56 -16.20
CA LEU A 227 15.85 7.30 -15.97
C LEU A 227 15.02 6.64 -14.86
N PRO A 228 14.24 7.40 -14.10
CA PRO A 228 13.44 6.84 -13.00
C PRO A 228 12.21 6.04 -13.48
N ILE A 229 12.02 5.85 -14.79
CA ILE A 229 10.80 5.29 -15.39
C ILE A 229 10.64 3.82 -15.01
N GLU A 230 11.72 3.02 -15.09
CA GLU A 230 11.68 1.60 -14.76
C GLU A 230 11.33 1.38 -13.29
N LYS A 231 11.87 2.21 -12.38
CA LYS A 231 11.54 2.17 -10.98
C LYS A 231 10.09 2.58 -10.73
N MET A 232 9.61 3.65 -11.32
CA MET A 232 8.21 4.07 -11.21
C MET A 232 7.25 3.02 -11.75
N TRP A 233 7.63 2.30 -12.80
CA TRP A 233 6.86 1.18 -13.35
C TRP A 233 6.76 0.02 -12.35
N ARG A 234 7.89 -0.41 -11.76
CA ARG A 234 7.93 -1.47 -10.74
C ARG A 234 7.11 -1.07 -9.50
N ASP A 235 7.31 0.14 -9.01
CA ASP A 235 6.59 0.66 -7.84
C ASP A 235 5.08 0.75 -8.10
N SER A 236 4.66 1.28 -9.26
CA SER A 236 3.25 1.42 -9.61
C SER A 236 2.56 0.06 -9.78
N ARG A 237 3.28 -0.96 -10.29
CA ARG A 237 2.71 -2.32 -10.38
C ARG A 237 2.43 -2.92 -9.02
N SER A 238 3.28 -2.65 -8.03
CA SER A 238 3.05 -3.12 -6.66
C SER A 238 1.83 -2.47 -6.01
N MET A 239 1.62 -1.17 -6.27
CA MET A 239 0.48 -0.43 -5.72
C MET A 239 -0.87 -1.08 -6.05
N VAL A 240 -1.01 -1.68 -7.23
CA VAL A 240 -2.24 -2.38 -7.65
C VAL A 240 -2.55 -3.59 -6.77
N ILE A 241 -1.52 -4.19 -6.13
CA ILE A 241 -1.66 -5.39 -5.30
C ILE A 241 -1.83 -5.03 -3.82
N THR A 242 -1.07 -4.05 -3.33
CA THR A 242 -1.03 -3.68 -1.91
C THR A 242 -2.30 -2.92 -1.48
N GLU A 243 -2.72 -3.13 -0.22
CA GLU A 243 -3.94 -2.56 0.41
C GLU A 243 -5.25 -3.03 -0.23
#